data_b5c6b022a5c7a5561360d7c93e218d41
#
_entry.id   b5c6b022a5c7a5561360d7c93e218d41
#
_cell.length_a   1.000
_cell.length_b   1.000
_cell.length_c   1.000
_cell.angle_alpha   90.00
_cell.angle_beta   90.00
_cell.angle_gamma   90.00
#
_symmetry.space_group_name_H-M   'P 1'
#
loop_
_entity.id
_entity.type
_entity.pdbx_description
1 polymer ?
#
loop_
_entity_poly.entity_id
_entity_poly.type
_entity_poly.pdbx_seq_one_letter_code
_entity_poly.pdbx_strand_id
1 'polypeptide(L)'
;MSPQNEMKRKRVPLFWSTVATVLFFYLLVKFGIPYVSMLILNKPTTIPTPAAIMLIYMCLVLVGAFLYVTTSDEKIEEFSRPVIGFLKGGGSGIQQGARLLLLVLFPLLVGWVFYSQTAPTVKSPAGIRIGHPTLPQKYVSLSNPYREPSDEIVKKYIAEKSLGNISLEDAKNRLVRDYTDEGRVLFQFNCRPCHGSKADGNGPMAWGFRLRPANFTDPGTIATVVEQYVFWRIREGGRGLPSAATPWDSAMPRWMDELTDEQIWKIIMGEYDTAGIVPRKPEKLEK
;
A
#
# COMPACT_ATOMS: atom_id res chain seq x y z
N MET A 1 74.83 10.22 -14.47
CA MET A 1 73.90 10.04 -15.56
C MET A 1 72.99 8.89 -15.21
N SER A 2 71.78 9.16 -14.86
CA SER A 2 70.58 8.42 -15.25
C SER A 2 69.36 9.11 -14.64
N PRO A 3 68.50 9.68 -15.44
CA PRO A 3 67.21 10.17 -14.91
C PRO A 3 66.21 9.00 -15.00
N GLN A 4 65.91 8.42 -13.89
CA GLN A 4 64.74 7.56 -13.79
C GLN A 4 63.48 8.45 -13.82
N ASN A 5 62.99 8.63 -15.00
CA ASN A 5 61.74 9.26 -15.29
C ASN A 5 60.63 8.22 -15.02
N GLU A 6 60.37 7.91 -13.76
CA GLU A 6 59.20 7.16 -13.34
C GLU A 6 57.98 8.01 -13.68
N MET A 7 57.31 7.66 -14.75
CA MET A 7 55.93 8.10 -15.03
C MET A 7 55.09 7.77 -13.80
N LYS A 8 54.92 8.73 -12.85
CA LYS A 8 53.95 8.66 -11.79
C LYS A 8 52.57 8.55 -12.46
N ARG A 9 52.07 7.33 -12.70
CA ARG A 9 50.67 7.11 -13.01
C ARG A 9 49.87 7.87 -11.94
N LYS A 10 49.10 8.88 -12.34
CA LYS A 10 48.15 9.58 -11.46
C LYS A 10 47.21 8.55 -10.89
N ARG A 11 47.49 8.06 -9.69
CA ARG A 11 46.56 7.13 -9.00
C ARG A 11 45.29 7.88 -8.72
N VAL A 12 44.16 7.28 -9.09
CA VAL A 12 42.85 7.81 -8.73
C VAL A 12 42.74 7.85 -7.21
N PRO A 13 42.41 8.99 -6.59
CA PRO A 13 42.30 9.07 -5.13
C PRO A 13 41.39 7.98 -4.58
N LEU A 14 41.76 7.40 -3.43
CA LEU A 14 41.08 6.27 -2.80
C LEU A 14 39.60 6.52 -2.60
N PHE A 15 39.23 7.75 -2.26
CA PHE A 15 37.80 8.14 -2.14
C PHE A 15 37.01 7.85 -3.41
N TRP A 16 37.47 8.33 -4.55
CA TRP A 16 36.76 8.18 -5.82
C TRP A 16 36.76 6.75 -6.34
N SER A 17 37.85 6.00 -6.12
CA SER A 17 37.92 4.59 -6.47
C SER A 17 36.94 3.75 -5.63
N THR A 18 36.81 4.05 -4.34
CA THR A 18 35.81 3.39 -3.46
C THR A 18 34.39 3.70 -3.86
N VAL A 19 34.09 4.98 -4.13
CA VAL A 19 32.75 5.38 -4.62
C VAL A 19 32.43 4.70 -5.95
N ALA A 20 33.39 4.67 -6.89
CA ALA A 20 33.19 3.99 -8.18
C ALA A 20 32.96 2.48 -8.01
N THR A 21 33.67 1.83 -7.08
CA THR A 21 33.49 0.41 -6.78
C THR A 21 32.10 0.13 -6.20
N VAL A 22 31.67 0.91 -5.23
CA VAL A 22 30.32 0.78 -4.64
C VAL A 22 29.22 0.98 -5.71
N LEU A 23 29.38 2.01 -6.55
CA LEU A 23 28.44 2.28 -7.64
C LEU A 23 28.44 1.15 -8.68
N PHE A 24 29.61 0.62 -9.03
CA PHE A 24 29.72 -0.51 -9.94
C PHE A 24 28.95 -1.74 -9.42
N PHE A 25 29.15 -2.12 -8.16
CA PHE A 25 28.43 -3.25 -7.57
C PHE A 25 26.92 -2.97 -7.45
N TYR A 26 26.52 -1.74 -7.15
CA TYR A 26 25.11 -1.36 -7.15
C TYR A 26 24.47 -1.58 -8.53
N LEU A 27 25.12 -1.09 -9.58
CA LEU A 27 24.63 -1.26 -10.97
C LEU A 27 24.64 -2.74 -11.39
N LEU A 28 25.68 -3.48 -11.00
CA LEU A 28 25.77 -4.91 -11.30
C LEU A 28 24.63 -5.69 -10.65
N VAL A 29 24.33 -5.45 -9.38
CA VAL A 29 23.24 -6.15 -8.68
C VAL A 29 21.87 -5.72 -9.21
N LYS A 30 21.69 -4.42 -9.48
CA LYS A 30 20.40 -3.86 -9.89
C LYS A 30 20.03 -4.20 -11.34
N PHE A 31 20.99 -4.20 -12.24
CA PHE A 31 20.77 -4.37 -13.67
C PHE A 31 21.51 -5.59 -14.26
N GLY A 32 22.74 -5.84 -13.83
CA GLY A 32 23.56 -6.92 -14.38
C GLY A 32 22.99 -8.30 -14.08
N ILE A 33 22.66 -8.58 -12.81
CA ILE A 33 22.07 -9.87 -12.41
C ILE A 33 20.72 -10.11 -13.11
N PRO A 34 19.74 -9.16 -13.11
CA PRO A 34 18.51 -9.32 -13.87
C PRO A 34 18.72 -9.60 -15.35
N TYR A 35 19.64 -8.88 -15.98
CA TYR A 35 19.93 -9.06 -17.41
C TYR A 35 20.55 -10.43 -17.71
N VAL A 36 21.55 -10.84 -16.93
CA VAL A 36 22.20 -12.17 -17.07
C VAL A 36 21.19 -13.28 -16.79
N SER A 37 20.33 -13.16 -15.77
CA SER A 37 19.30 -14.16 -15.48
C SER A 37 18.26 -14.26 -16.61
N MET A 38 17.89 -13.15 -17.24
CA MET A 38 17.03 -13.15 -18.42
C MET A 38 17.63 -13.96 -19.57
N LEU A 39 18.92 -13.78 -19.84
CA LEU A 39 19.63 -14.51 -20.89
C LEU A 39 19.72 -16.01 -20.59
N ILE A 40 20.14 -16.38 -19.35
CA ILE A 40 20.31 -17.78 -18.95
C ILE A 40 18.97 -18.52 -18.93
N LEU A 41 17.92 -17.88 -18.41
CA LEU A 41 16.59 -18.48 -18.26
C LEU A 41 15.73 -18.35 -19.53
N ASN A 42 16.25 -17.74 -20.58
CA ASN A 42 15.57 -17.48 -21.86
C ASN A 42 14.16 -16.83 -21.66
N LYS A 43 14.10 -15.82 -20.81
CA LYS A 43 12.84 -15.10 -20.50
C LYS A 43 12.70 -13.86 -21.37
N PRO A 44 11.46 -13.46 -21.76
CA PRO A 44 11.23 -12.29 -22.60
C PRO A 44 11.46 -10.96 -21.85
N THR A 45 11.49 -10.98 -20.51
CA THR A 45 11.64 -9.79 -19.67
C THR A 45 12.60 -10.04 -18.51
N THR A 46 13.24 -8.98 -18.02
CA THR A 46 14.11 -9.05 -16.83
C THR A 46 13.28 -9.21 -15.56
N ILE A 47 13.72 -10.08 -14.66
CA ILE A 47 13.15 -10.20 -13.32
C ILE A 47 13.92 -9.25 -12.40
N PRO A 48 13.29 -8.21 -11.82
CA PRO A 48 13.99 -7.26 -10.96
C PRO A 48 14.54 -7.95 -9.71
N THR A 49 15.74 -7.52 -9.29
CA THR A 49 16.37 -8.05 -8.07
C THR A 49 15.48 -7.70 -6.85
N PRO A 50 15.09 -8.67 -6.02
CA PRO A 50 14.34 -8.41 -4.79
C PRO A 50 15.07 -7.46 -3.85
N ALA A 51 14.33 -6.56 -3.17
CA ALA A 51 14.90 -5.55 -2.29
C ALA A 51 15.78 -6.16 -1.17
N ALA A 52 15.40 -7.32 -0.63
CA ALA A 52 16.16 -8.02 0.39
C ALA A 52 17.55 -8.47 -0.13
N ILE A 53 17.60 -9.00 -1.36
CA ILE A 53 18.87 -9.42 -2.00
C ILE A 53 19.74 -8.20 -2.27
N MET A 54 19.15 -7.11 -2.80
CA MET A 54 19.86 -5.85 -3.00
C MET A 54 20.48 -5.34 -1.69
N LEU A 55 19.70 -5.34 -0.61
CA LEU A 55 20.16 -4.91 0.71
C LEU A 55 21.36 -5.75 1.20
N ILE A 56 21.26 -7.08 1.12
CA ILE A 56 22.33 -8.00 1.57
C ILE A 56 23.63 -7.74 0.80
N TYR A 57 23.58 -7.72 -0.53
CA TYR A 57 24.78 -7.50 -1.35
C TYR A 57 25.37 -6.11 -1.12
N MET A 58 24.54 -5.08 -1.01
CA MET A 58 25.04 -3.73 -0.74
C MET A 58 25.65 -3.60 0.65
N CYS A 59 25.09 -4.25 1.68
CA CYS A 59 25.72 -4.32 3.00
C CYS A 59 27.09 -4.99 2.93
N LEU A 60 27.22 -6.11 2.22
CA LEU A 60 28.52 -6.79 2.06
C LEU A 60 29.54 -5.91 1.35
N VAL A 61 29.15 -5.22 0.29
CA VAL A 61 30.03 -4.29 -0.44
C VAL A 61 30.47 -3.12 0.45
N LEU A 62 29.53 -2.52 1.20
CA LEU A 62 29.84 -1.42 2.11
C LEU A 62 30.75 -1.85 3.26
N VAL A 63 30.50 -3.01 3.86
CA VAL A 63 31.38 -3.59 4.90
C VAL A 63 32.74 -3.88 4.32
N GLY A 64 32.86 -4.49 3.15
CA GLY A 64 34.14 -4.74 2.47
C GLY A 64 34.88 -3.45 2.16
N ALA A 65 34.24 -2.42 1.66
CA ALA A 65 34.81 -1.11 1.41
C ALA A 65 35.27 -0.45 2.72
N PHE A 66 34.46 -0.51 3.76
CA PHE A 66 34.84 -0.01 5.10
C PHE A 66 36.06 -0.71 5.64
N LEU A 67 36.08 -2.05 5.65
CA LEU A 67 37.21 -2.81 6.11
C LEU A 67 38.49 -2.49 5.30
N TYR A 68 38.37 -2.36 3.98
CA TYR A 68 39.53 -2.02 3.12
C TYR A 68 40.08 -0.63 3.42
N VAL A 69 39.22 0.38 3.62
CA VAL A 69 39.64 1.75 3.96
C VAL A 69 40.28 1.79 5.35
N THR A 70 39.76 1.01 6.30
CA THR A 70 40.26 1.01 7.71
C THR A 70 41.46 0.11 7.95
N THR A 71 42.04 -0.53 6.91
CA THR A 71 43.23 -1.38 7.08
C THR A 71 44.52 -0.63 7.45
N SER A 72 44.62 0.67 7.18
CA SER A 72 45.74 1.51 7.59
C SER A 72 45.34 2.97 7.76
N ASP A 73 46.06 3.67 8.65
CA ASP A 73 45.83 5.09 8.91
C ASP A 73 46.02 5.95 7.66
N GLU A 74 46.98 5.60 6.81
CA GLU A 74 47.20 6.28 5.52
C GLU A 74 45.98 6.22 4.60
N LYS A 75 45.33 5.06 4.55
CA LYS A 75 44.10 4.91 3.73
C LYS A 75 42.93 5.68 4.32
N ILE A 76 42.78 5.71 5.62
CA ILE A 76 41.75 6.50 6.31
C ILE A 76 41.97 7.99 5.99
N GLU A 77 43.20 8.48 6.08
CA GLU A 77 43.54 9.86 5.76
C GLU A 77 43.31 10.17 4.28
N GLU A 78 43.75 9.32 3.36
CA GLU A 78 43.56 9.50 1.93
C GLU A 78 42.06 9.51 1.56
N PHE A 79 41.26 8.61 2.15
CA PHE A 79 39.82 8.52 1.92
C PHE A 79 39.06 9.73 2.49
N SER A 80 39.42 10.17 3.71
CA SER A 80 38.71 11.25 4.40
C SER A 80 39.09 12.65 3.91
N ARG A 81 40.29 12.82 3.35
CA ARG A 81 40.81 14.12 2.91
C ARG A 81 39.90 14.91 1.99
N PRO A 82 39.30 14.35 0.93
CA PRO A 82 38.33 15.08 0.06
C PRO A 82 37.10 15.54 0.81
N VAL A 83 36.56 14.69 1.70
CA VAL A 83 35.36 14.99 2.50
C VAL A 83 35.64 16.11 3.51
N ILE A 84 36.76 15.97 4.26
CA ILE A 84 37.17 16.98 5.24
C ILE A 84 37.47 18.33 4.53
N GLY A 85 38.15 18.28 3.38
CA GLY A 85 38.42 19.47 2.57
C GLY A 85 37.15 20.18 2.11
N PHE A 86 36.18 19.42 1.65
CA PHE A 86 34.86 19.97 1.28
C PHE A 86 34.13 20.56 2.49
N LEU A 87 34.09 19.85 3.62
CA LEU A 87 33.39 20.30 4.83
C LEU A 87 34.04 21.54 5.48
N LYS A 88 35.38 21.63 5.49
CA LYS A 88 36.13 22.79 6.03
C LYS A 88 35.99 24.05 5.19
N GLY A 89 35.54 23.98 3.95
CA GLY A 89 35.17 25.14 3.15
C GLY A 89 36.34 25.88 2.51
N GLY A 90 37.48 25.25 2.28
CA GLY A 90 38.70 25.82 1.69
C GLY A 90 38.72 25.93 0.16
N GLY A 91 37.55 25.99 -0.51
CA GLY A 91 37.45 25.96 -1.97
C GLY A 91 37.01 27.28 -2.61
N SER A 92 36.88 27.26 -3.94
CA SER A 92 36.33 28.37 -4.73
C SER A 92 34.88 28.74 -4.34
N GLY A 93 34.39 29.94 -4.72
CA GLY A 93 33.01 30.36 -4.44
C GLY A 93 31.94 29.34 -4.89
N ILE A 94 32.18 28.61 -6.00
CA ILE A 94 31.33 27.54 -6.49
C ILE A 94 31.28 26.38 -5.49
N GLN A 95 32.41 25.99 -4.91
CA GLN A 95 32.48 24.91 -3.91
C GLN A 95 31.81 25.31 -2.60
N GLN A 96 31.92 26.58 -2.21
CA GLN A 96 31.20 27.10 -1.04
C GLN A 96 29.70 27.10 -1.24
N GLY A 97 29.20 27.50 -2.42
CA GLY A 97 27.80 27.40 -2.80
C GLY A 97 27.29 25.98 -2.81
N ALA A 98 28.02 25.06 -3.41
CA ALA A 98 27.68 23.61 -3.43
C ALA A 98 27.64 23.02 -2.02
N ARG A 99 28.56 23.41 -1.13
CA ARG A 99 28.57 23.00 0.28
C ARG A 99 27.34 23.49 1.02
N LEU A 100 26.99 24.77 0.89
CA LEU A 100 25.80 25.33 1.53
C LEU A 100 24.52 24.63 1.03
N LEU A 101 24.44 24.44 -0.28
CA LEU A 101 23.33 23.70 -0.90
C LEU A 101 23.21 22.30 -0.32
N LEU A 102 24.32 21.56 -0.21
CA LEU A 102 24.32 20.20 0.31
C LEU A 102 23.92 20.16 1.79
N LEU A 103 24.43 21.10 2.61
CA LEU A 103 24.09 21.19 4.03
C LEU A 103 22.61 21.48 4.28
N VAL A 104 21.94 22.17 3.36
CA VAL A 104 20.50 22.47 3.45
C VAL A 104 19.68 21.36 2.79
N LEU A 105 20.01 20.96 1.56
CA LEU A 105 19.22 19.98 0.82
C LEU A 105 19.30 18.56 1.40
N PHE A 106 20.45 18.16 1.92
CA PHE A 106 20.61 16.80 2.43
C PHE A 106 19.65 16.48 3.60
N PRO A 107 19.58 17.29 4.68
CA PRO A 107 18.62 17.04 5.75
C PRO A 107 17.16 17.18 5.29
N LEU A 108 16.86 18.12 4.36
CA LEU A 108 15.53 18.23 3.78
C LEU A 108 15.14 16.98 2.98
N LEU A 109 16.06 16.45 2.20
CA LEU A 109 15.85 15.23 1.40
C LEU A 109 15.67 13.99 2.28
N VAL A 110 16.53 13.85 3.32
CA VAL A 110 16.39 12.77 4.32
C VAL A 110 15.07 12.89 5.06
N GLY A 111 14.70 14.09 5.51
CA GLY A 111 13.41 14.36 6.16
C GLY A 111 12.24 14.05 5.24
N TRP A 112 12.30 14.43 3.97
CA TRP A 112 11.28 14.11 2.97
C TRP A 112 11.15 12.61 2.73
N VAL A 113 12.27 11.90 2.55
CA VAL A 113 12.27 10.44 2.36
C VAL A 113 11.70 9.76 3.61
N PHE A 114 12.15 10.15 4.79
CA PHE A 114 11.62 9.60 6.04
C PHE A 114 10.12 9.88 6.18
N TYR A 115 9.69 11.11 5.95
CA TYR A 115 8.27 11.50 5.97
C TYR A 115 7.46 10.68 4.96
N SER A 116 7.93 10.57 3.72
CA SER A 116 7.23 9.83 2.67
C SER A 116 7.10 8.33 2.95
N GLN A 117 8.05 7.74 3.71
CA GLN A 117 8.02 6.34 4.11
C GLN A 117 7.16 6.10 5.37
N THR A 118 7.10 7.09 6.25
CA THR A 118 6.37 6.98 7.53
C THR A 118 5.01 7.66 7.49
N ALA A 119 4.80 8.59 6.56
CA ALA A 119 3.51 9.24 6.38
C ALA A 119 2.43 8.19 6.08
N PRO A 120 1.34 8.21 6.84
CA PRO A 120 0.29 7.23 6.64
C PRO A 120 -0.33 7.41 5.26
N THR A 121 -0.26 6.35 4.46
CA THR A 121 -0.92 6.31 3.16
C THR A 121 -2.32 5.73 3.32
N VAL A 122 -3.32 6.43 2.80
CA VAL A 122 -4.72 5.97 2.78
C VAL A 122 -4.93 4.84 1.76
N LYS A 123 -3.94 4.61 0.88
CA LYS A 123 -4.00 3.55 -0.13
C LYS A 123 -3.74 2.19 0.50
N SER A 124 -4.63 1.25 0.27
CA SER A 124 -4.41 -0.15 0.62
C SER A 124 -3.10 -0.66 0.00
N PRO A 125 -2.28 -1.44 0.74
CA PRO A 125 -1.08 -2.06 0.19
C PRO A 125 -1.41 -2.86 -1.09
N ALA A 126 -0.50 -2.83 -2.07
CA ALA A 126 -0.70 -3.51 -3.36
C ALA A 126 -1.03 -5.01 -3.21
N GLY A 127 -0.47 -5.69 -2.21
CA GLY A 127 -0.77 -7.08 -1.89
C GLY A 127 -2.24 -7.35 -1.51
N ILE A 128 -2.94 -6.36 -0.97
CA ILE A 128 -4.38 -6.47 -0.65
C ILE A 128 -5.23 -6.34 -1.91
N ARG A 129 -4.75 -5.62 -2.92
CA ARG A 129 -5.45 -5.45 -4.19
C ARG A 129 -5.38 -6.69 -5.09
N ILE A 130 -4.34 -7.52 -4.94
CA ILE A 130 -4.07 -8.66 -5.81
C ILE A 130 -4.67 -9.97 -5.27
N GLY A 131 -4.89 -10.06 -3.96
CA GLY A 131 -5.31 -11.30 -3.30
C GLY A 131 -6.64 -11.17 -2.58
N HIS A 132 -7.76 -11.04 -3.31
CA HIS A 132 -9.04 -11.29 -2.67
C HIS A 132 -9.14 -12.77 -2.35
N PRO A 133 -9.31 -13.15 -1.08
CA PRO A 133 -9.49 -14.56 -0.73
C PRO A 133 -10.75 -15.10 -1.38
N THR A 134 -10.75 -16.37 -1.68
CA THR A 134 -11.92 -17.06 -2.19
C THR A 134 -13.08 -16.90 -1.20
N LEU A 135 -14.22 -16.44 -1.69
CA LEU A 135 -15.42 -16.33 -0.90
C LEU A 135 -15.81 -17.70 -0.35
N PRO A 136 -16.02 -17.86 0.97
CA PRO A 136 -16.43 -19.15 1.53
C PRO A 136 -17.73 -19.62 0.92
N GLN A 137 -17.85 -20.92 0.65
CA GLN A 137 -18.98 -21.52 -0.07
C GLN A 137 -20.35 -21.13 0.48
N LYS A 138 -20.47 -20.98 1.80
CA LYS A 138 -21.73 -20.56 2.46
C LYS A 138 -22.21 -19.16 2.09
N TYR A 139 -21.34 -18.31 1.52
CA TYR A 139 -21.69 -16.94 1.11
C TYR A 139 -21.86 -16.78 -0.40
N VAL A 140 -21.42 -17.76 -1.20
CA VAL A 140 -21.41 -17.67 -2.68
C VAL A 140 -22.83 -17.49 -3.24
N SER A 141 -23.84 -18.14 -2.63
CA SER A 141 -25.23 -18.06 -3.07
C SER A 141 -26.00 -16.88 -2.51
N LEU A 142 -25.41 -16.09 -1.62
CA LEU A 142 -26.09 -14.94 -1.04
C LEU A 142 -26.14 -13.78 -2.04
N SER A 143 -27.22 -13.02 -1.96
CA SER A 143 -27.35 -11.73 -2.65
C SER A 143 -28.03 -10.73 -1.72
N ASN A 144 -27.77 -9.45 -1.93
CA ASN A 144 -28.45 -8.41 -1.15
C ASN A 144 -29.95 -8.38 -1.50
N PRO A 145 -30.82 -8.79 -0.55
CA PRO A 145 -32.25 -8.91 -0.85
C PRO A 145 -32.95 -7.53 -1.01
N TYR A 146 -32.27 -6.44 -0.68
CA TYR A 146 -32.81 -5.09 -0.70
C TYR A 146 -32.32 -4.26 -1.90
N ARG A 147 -31.33 -4.75 -2.65
CA ARG A 147 -30.85 -4.09 -3.87
C ARG A 147 -31.82 -4.26 -5.03
N GLU A 148 -32.34 -5.46 -5.19
CA GLU A 148 -33.40 -5.82 -6.14
C GLU A 148 -34.48 -6.61 -5.37
N PRO A 149 -35.33 -5.92 -4.54
CA PRO A 149 -36.24 -6.61 -3.63
C PRO A 149 -37.34 -7.35 -4.39
N SER A 150 -37.68 -8.54 -3.85
CA SER A 150 -38.85 -9.30 -4.34
C SER A 150 -40.14 -8.62 -3.97
N ASP A 151 -41.24 -8.95 -4.71
CA ASP A 151 -42.56 -8.41 -4.42
C ASP A 151 -43.03 -8.68 -3.00
N GLU A 152 -42.60 -9.81 -2.39
CA GLU A 152 -42.93 -10.12 -1.00
C GLU A 152 -42.27 -9.15 -0.02
N ILE A 153 -41.00 -8.82 -0.23
CA ILE A 153 -40.31 -7.84 0.58
C ILE A 153 -40.93 -6.45 0.42
N VAL A 154 -41.29 -6.09 -0.81
CA VAL A 154 -41.97 -4.81 -1.08
C VAL A 154 -43.33 -4.73 -0.41
N LYS A 155 -44.16 -5.79 -0.49
CA LYS A 155 -45.47 -5.84 0.18
C LYS A 155 -45.34 -5.75 1.71
N LYS A 156 -44.34 -6.44 2.29
CA LYS A 156 -44.06 -6.34 3.72
C LYS A 156 -43.68 -4.90 4.10
N TYR A 157 -42.80 -4.26 3.34
CA TYR A 157 -42.41 -2.87 3.54
C TYR A 157 -43.60 -1.89 3.44
N ILE A 158 -44.51 -2.07 2.45
CA ILE A 158 -45.74 -1.26 2.31
C ILE A 158 -46.60 -1.37 3.58
N ALA A 159 -46.75 -2.58 4.11
CA ALA A 159 -47.52 -2.84 5.32
C ALA A 159 -46.87 -2.19 6.55
N GLU A 160 -45.58 -2.37 6.74
CA GLU A 160 -44.81 -1.82 7.87
C GLU A 160 -44.81 -0.28 7.88
N LYS A 161 -44.69 0.36 6.73
CA LYS A 161 -44.63 1.82 6.60
C LYS A 161 -46.04 2.44 6.40
N SER A 162 -47.11 1.63 6.35
CA SER A 162 -48.50 2.05 6.15
C SER A 162 -48.68 2.97 4.91
N LEU A 163 -48.05 2.60 3.77
CA LEU A 163 -47.97 3.46 2.59
C LEU A 163 -49.26 3.56 1.75
N GLY A 164 -50.34 2.94 2.15
CA GLY A 164 -51.62 3.03 1.43
C GLY A 164 -51.59 2.50 -0.01
N ASN A 165 -52.25 3.20 -0.95
CA ASN A 165 -52.30 2.81 -2.37
C ASN A 165 -51.08 3.31 -3.15
N ILE A 166 -49.91 2.75 -2.92
CA ILE A 166 -48.71 3.01 -3.71
C ILE A 166 -48.51 1.90 -4.75
N SER A 167 -47.97 2.21 -5.93
CA SER A 167 -47.61 1.18 -6.90
C SER A 167 -46.46 0.32 -6.38
N LEU A 168 -46.38 -0.96 -6.78
CA LEU A 168 -45.27 -1.84 -6.38
C LEU A 168 -43.90 -1.27 -6.80
N GLU A 169 -43.81 -0.66 -7.97
CA GLU A 169 -42.58 -0.08 -8.49
C GLU A 169 -42.14 1.16 -7.68
N ASP A 170 -43.08 2.05 -7.36
CA ASP A 170 -42.79 3.22 -6.53
C ASP A 170 -42.40 2.81 -5.09
N ALA A 171 -43.07 1.79 -4.55
CA ALA A 171 -42.76 1.24 -3.25
C ALA A 171 -41.36 0.58 -3.24
N LYS A 172 -40.99 -0.14 -4.30
CA LYS A 172 -39.65 -0.73 -4.49
C LYS A 172 -38.57 0.34 -4.49
N ASN A 173 -38.77 1.38 -5.30
CA ASN A 173 -37.83 2.49 -5.38
C ASN A 173 -37.69 3.24 -4.05
N ARG A 174 -38.80 3.38 -3.32
CA ARG A 174 -38.80 3.99 -1.99
C ARG A 174 -38.08 3.13 -0.98
N LEU A 175 -38.35 1.82 -0.95
CA LEU A 175 -37.64 0.85 -0.08
C LEU A 175 -36.15 0.93 -0.27
N VAL A 176 -35.66 0.89 -1.51
CA VAL A 176 -34.24 0.96 -1.82
C VAL A 176 -33.60 2.25 -1.27
N ARG A 177 -34.28 3.39 -1.44
CA ARG A 177 -33.83 4.68 -0.87
C ARG A 177 -33.80 4.66 0.65
N ASP A 178 -34.93 4.30 1.26
CA ASP A 178 -35.05 4.31 2.73
C ASP A 178 -34.04 3.38 3.37
N TYR A 179 -33.78 2.18 2.80
CA TYR A 179 -32.82 1.23 3.34
C TYR A 179 -31.37 1.65 3.06
N THR A 180 -31.11 2.39 1.98
CA THR A 180 -29.81 3.02 1.76
C THR A 180 -29.57 4.11 2.80
N ASP A 181 -30.57 4.93 3.10
CA ASP A 181 -30.47 5.99 4.10
C ASP A 181 -30.28 5.41 5.51
N GLU A 182 -31.06 4.40 5.88
CA GLU A 182 -30.87 3.65 7.14
C GLU A 182 -29.46 3.04 7.21
N GLY A 183 -28.99 2.49 6.10
CA GLY A 183 -27.63 1.94 5.98
C GLY A 183 -26.53 2.99 6.16
N ARG A 184 -26.71 4.20 5.62
CA ARG A 184 -25.81 5.32 5.86
C ARG A 184 -25.73 5.70 7.34
N VAL A 185 -26.89 5.75 8.00
CA VAL A 185 -26.94 6.04 9.45
C VAL A 185 -26.21 4.96 10.24
N LEU A 186 -26.48 3.68 9.97
CA LEU A 186 -25.81 2.55 10.61
C LEU A 186 -24.29 2.56 10.37
N PHE A 187 -23.86 2.89 9.13
CA PHE A 187 -22.45 3.05 8.79
C PHE A 187 -21.78 4.17 9.60
N GLN A 188 -22.45 5.32 9.73
CA GLN A 188 -21.90 6.45 10.51
C GLN A 188 -21.75 6.10 11.99
N PHE A 189 -22.64 5.29 12.56
CA PHE A 189 -22.53 4.88 13.96
C PHE A 189 -21.48 3.80 14.19
N ASN A 190 -21.42 2.78 13.35
CA ASN A 190 -20.64 1.58 13.61
C ASN A 190 -19.29 1.56 12.86
N CYS A 191 -19.23 2.09 11.64
CA CYS A 191 -18.11 1.91 10.72
C CYS A 191 -17.22 3.15 10.60
N ARG A 192 -17.81 4.36 10.72
CA ARG A 192 -17.11 5.65 10.63
C ARG A 192 -15.88 5.77 11.53
N PRO A 193 -15.86 5.29 12.79
CA PRO A 193 -14.69 5.44 13.64
C PRO A 193 -13.41 4.91 13.01
N CYS A 194 -13.52 3.88 12.18
CA CYS A 194 -12.39 3.30 11.45
C CYS A 194 -12.36 3.74 9.98
N HIS A 195 -13.49 3.66 9.26
CA HIS A 195 -13.54 3.87 7.81
C HIS A 195 -13.75 5.34 7.38
N GLY A 196 -13.99 6.26 8.32
CA GLY A 196 -14.22 7.68 8.02
C GLY A 196 -15.66 7.99 7.59
N SER A 197 -16.08 9.24 7.74
CA SER A 197 -17.44 9.68 7.38
C SER A 197 -17.72 9.66 5.88
N LYS A 198 -16.67 9.70 5.06
CA LYS A 198 -16.71 9.61 3.59
C LYS A 198 -16.37 8.21 3.08
N ALA A 199 -16.25 7.23 3.97
CA ALA A 199 -15.82 5.87 3.63
C ALA A 199 -14.41 5.80 2.98
N ASP A 200 -13.55 6.76 3.28
CA ASP A 200 -12.21 6.95 2.71
C ASP A 200 -11.09 6.28 3.51
N GLY A 201 -11.42 5.50 4.56
CA GLY A 201 -10.46 4.82 5.42
C GLY A 201 -9.78 5.74 6.43
N ASN A 202 -10.22 6.99 6.58
CA ASN A 202 -9.63 8.02 7.43
C ASN A 202 -10.43 8.30 8.71
N GLY A 203 -11.01 7.28 9.30
CA GLY A 203 -11.66 7.45 10.60
C GLY A 203 -10.65 7.82 11.71
N PRO A 204 -11.12 8.42 12.81
CA PRO A 204 -10.23 8.84 13.90
C PRO A 204 -9.43 7.68 14.53
N MET A 205 -9.92 6.44 14.47
CA MET A 205 -9.22 5.25 14.94
C MET A 205 -8.26 4.65 13.90
N ALA A 206 -8.36 5.05 12.63
CA ALA A 206 -7.61 4.45 11.52
C ALA A 206 -6.08 4.49 11.74
N TRP A 207 -5.57 5.52 12.40
CA TRP A 207 -4.15 5.75 12.63
C TRP A 207 -3.53 4.79 13.66
N GLY A 208 -4.35 4.19 14.52
CA GLY A 208 -3.91 3.23 15.52
C GLY A 208 -3.73 1.80 14.98
N PHE A 209 -4.17 1.51 13.75
CA PHE A 209 -4.11 0.17 13.20
C PHE A 209 -2.87 -0.03 12.33
N ARG A 210 -2.18 -1.14 12.52
CA ARG A 210 -1.07 -1.56 11.68
C ARG A 210 -1.51 -1.71 10.22
N LEU A 211 -2.65 -2.38 10.01
CA LEU A 211 -3.33 -2.46 8.74
C LEU A 211 -4.48 -1.46 8.76
N ARG A 212 -4.38 -0.46 7.92
CA ARG A 212 -5.39 0.59 7.83
C ARG A 212 -6.73 0.06 7.31
N PRO A 213 -7.84 0.65 7.77
CA PRO A 213 -9.14 0.40 7.19
C PRO A 213 -9.13 0.65 5.68
N ALA A 214 -9.85 -0.18 4.94
CA ALA A 214 -9.96 -0.02 3.51
C ALA A 214 -10.57 1.33 3.14
N ASN A 215 -10.00 1.96 2.10
CA ASN A 215 -10.57 3.14 1.48
C ASN A 215 -11.58 2.69 0.42
N PHE A 216 -12.86 2.86 0.70
CA PHE A 216 -13.93 2.43 -0.20
C PHE A 216 -14.14 3.39 -1.37
N THR A 217 -13.65 4.64 -1.30
CA THR A 217 -13.68 5.57 -2.43
C THR A 217 -12.62 5.25 -3.50
N ASP A 218 -11.66 4.36 -3.20
CA ASP A 218 -10.69 3.88 -4.18
C ASP A 218 -11.35 2.79 -5.06
N PRO A 219 -11.42 2.97 -6.39
CA PRO A 219 -11.98 1.97 -7.30
C PRO A 219 -11.30 0.58 -7.23
N GLY A 220 -10.10 0.50 -6.69
CA GLY A 220 -9.39 -0.76 -6.45
C GLY A 220 -9.86 -1.54 -5.21
N THR A 221 -10.87 -1.06 -4.48
CA THR A 221 -11.42 -1.72 -3.28
C THR A 221 -12.79 -2.32 -3.54
N ILE A 222 -13.88 -1.75 -3.00
CA ILE A 222 -15.22 -2.38 -3.04
C ILE A 222 -15.79 -2.52 -4.46
N ALA A 223 -15.35 -1.71 -5.44
CA ALA A 223 -15.78 -1.87 -6.83
C ALA A 223 -15.28 -3.18 -7.46
N THR A 224 -14.24 -3.80 -6.89
CA THR A 224 -13.63 -5.03 -7.42
C THR A 224 -14.23 -6.30 -6.84
N VAL A 225 -15.00 -6.19 -5.76
CA VAL A 225 -15.61 -7.31 -5.04
C VAL A 225 -17.14 -7.28 -5.16
N VAL A 226 -17.74 -8.44 -5.00
CA VAL A 226 -19.21 -8.59 -4.98
C VAL A 226 -19.76 -8.32 -3.58
N GLU A 227 -21.02 -7.88 -3.46
CA GLU A 227 -21.61 -7.48 -2.16
C GLU A 227 -21.58 -8.63 -1.12
N GLN A 228 -21.74 -9.90 -1.53
CA GLN A 228 -21.65 -11.03 -0.61
C GLN A 228 -20.25 -11.20 -0.01
N TYR A 229 -19.18 -10.76 -0.70
CA TYR A 229 -17.84 -10.70 -0.12
C TYR A 229 -17.77 -9.64 0.99
N VAL A 230 -18.34 -8.46 0.74
CA VAL A 230 -18.40 -7.37 1.73
C VAL A 230 -19.22 -7.82 2.93
N PHE A 231 -20.38 -8.48 2.68
CA PHE A 231 -21.23 -9.06 3.71
C PHE A 231 -20.45 -10.04 4.62
N TRP A 232 -19.71 -10.97 4.02
CA TRP A 232 -18.87 -11.88 4.75
C TRP A 232 -17.84 -11.16 5.63
N ARG A 233 -17.18 -10.13 5.09
CA ARG A 233 -16.14 -9.38 5.80
C ARG A 233 -16.70 -8.58 6.96
N ILE A 234 -17.86 -7.96 6.81
CA ILE A 234 -18.55 -7.27 7.91
C ILE A 234 -19.00 -8.30 8.96
N ARG A 235 -19.67 -9.33 8.52
CA ARG A 235 -20.26 -10.33 9.41
C ARG A 235 -19.22 -11.04 10.28
N GLU A 236 -18.12 -11.51 9.69
CA GLU A 236 -17.12 -12.32 10.39
C GLU A 236 -15.88 -11.53 10.84
N GLY A 237 -15.75 -10.28 10.42
CA GLY A 237 -14.63 -9.43 10.80
C GLY A 237 -13.30 -9.85 10.18
N GLY A 238 -12.20 -9.39 10.80
CA GLY A 238 -10.84 -9.66 10.35
C GLY A 238 -10.13 -10.76 11.15
N ARG A 239 -10.34 -10.83 12.46
CA ARG A 239 -9.70 -11.81 13.34
C ARG A 239 -10.39 -13.17 13.24
N GLY A 240 -9.59 -14.25 13.25
CA GLY A 240 -10.11 -15.61 13.23
C GLY A 240 -10.63 -16.08 11.89
N LEU A 241 -10.46 -15.29 10.82
CA LEU A 241 -10.73 -15.74 9.46
C LEU A 241 -9.72 -16.82 9.04
N PRO A 242 -10.09 -17.71 8.12
CA PRO A 242 -9.15 -18.69 7.57
C PRO A 242 -7.88 -18.04 7.03
N SER A 243 -6.75 -18.75 7.06
CA SER A 243 -5.46 -18.25 6.55
C SER A 243 -5.50 -17.79 5.08
N ALA A 244 -6.46 -18.29 4.31
CA ALA A 244 -6.74 -17.83 2.95
C ALA A 244 -7.45 -16.48 2.88
N ALA A 245 -8.00 -15.97 4.00
CA ALA A 245 -8.65 -14.67 4.06
C ALA A 245 -7.61 -13.58 4.30
N THR A 246 -7.36 -12.76 3.31
CA THR A 246 -6.48 -11.61 3.45
C THR A 246 -7.29 -10.31 3.54
N PRO A 247 -6.86 -9.35 4.35
CA PRO A 247 -5.71 -9.44 5.27
C PRO A 247 -6.10 -10.18 6.56
N TRP A 248 -5.33 -11.18 6.90
CA TRP A 248 -5.55 -12.04 8.07
C TRP A 248 -5.19 -11.37 9.41
N ASP A 249 -4.47 -10.25 9.41
CA ASP A 249 -4.14 -9.44 10.58
C ASP A 249 -5.05 -8.20 10.73
N SER A 250 -6.17 -8.16 10.04
CA SER A 250 -7.14 -7.06 10.14
C SER A 250 -7.72 -6.95 11.56
N ALA A 251 -7.76 -5.72 12.07
CA ALA A 251 -8.39 -5.40 13.34
C ALA A 251 -9.91 -5.23 13.26
N MET A 252 -10.52 -5.41 12.06
CA MET A 252 -11.96 -5.28 11.87
C MET A 252 -12.72 -6.21 12.81
N PRO A 253 -13.64 -5.72 13.65
CA PRO A 253 -14.41 -6.54 14.56
C PRO A 253 -15.42 -7.42 13.80
N ARG A 254 -15.85 -8.45 14.46
CA ARG A 254 -16.92 -9.33 14.01
C ARG A 254 -18.27 -8.70 14.37
N TRP A 255 -19.02 -8.29 13.35
CA TRP A 255 -20.26 -7.54 13.57
C TRP A 255 -21.52 -8.39 13.72
N MET A 256 -21.45 -9.69 13.40
CA MET A 256 -22.62 -10.57 13.53
C MET A 256 -23.12 -10.75 14.98
N ASP A 257 -22.30 -10.37 15.96
CA ASP A 257 -22.66 -10.44 17.36
C ASP A 257 -23.44 -9.19 17.83
N GLU A 258 -23.36 -8.09 17.08
CA GLU A 258 -23.95 -6.78 17.39
C GLU A 258 -25.02 -6.34 16.37
N LEU A 259 -24.94 -6.81 15.13
CA LEU A 259 -25.79 -6.42 14.02
C LEU A 259 -26.49 -7.61 13.40
N THR A 260 -27.76 -7.43 13.05
CA THR A 260 -28.52 -8.42 12.27
C THR A 260 -28.04 -8.48 10.83
N ASP A 261 -28.27 -9.60 10.15
CA ASP A 261 -27.94 -9.75 8.72
C ASP A 261 -28.66 -8.68 7.87
N GLU A 262 -29.88 -8.29 8.24
CA GLU A 262 -30.62 -7.19 7.61
C GLU A 262 -29.88 -5.85 7.74
N GLN A 263 -29.42 -5.51 8.95
CA GLN A 263 -28.66 -4.29 9.19
C GLN A 263 -27.34 -4.28 8.42
N ILE A 264 -26.65 -5.43 8.34
CA ILE A 264 -25.41 -5.56 7.55
C ILE A 264 -25.69 -5.31 6.07
N TRP A 265 -26.76 -5.86 5.49
CA TRP A 265 -27.12 -5.59 4.10
C TRP A 265 -27.46 -4.12 3.84
N LYS A 266 -28.16 -3.47 4.77
CA LYS A 266 -28.42 -2.03 4.70
C LYS A 266 -27.13 -1.21 4.79
N ILE A 267 -26.21 -1.57 5.70
CA ILE A 267 -24.88 -0.93 5.80
C ILE A 267 -24.15 -1.00 4.47
N ILE A 268 -24.13 -2.14 3.79
CA ILE A 268 -23.50 -2.31 2.48
C ILE A 268 -24.11 -1.34 1.47
N MET A 269 -25.44 -1.20 1.43
CA MET A 269 -26.10 -0.23 0.54
C MET A 269 -25.62 1.21 0.85
N GLY A 270 -25.60 1.58 2.12
CA GLY A 270 -25.18 2.91 2.57
C GLY A 270 -23.67 3.17 2.37
N GLU A 271 -22.83 2.14 2.51
CA GLU A 271 -21.38 2.20 2.27
C GLU A 271 -21.06 2.49 0.81
N TYR A 272 -21.67 1.72 -0.11
CA TYR A 272 -21.49 1.93 -1.56
C TYR A 272 -21.99 3.31 -2.00
N ASP A 273 -23.14 3.75 -1.48
CA ASP A 273 -23.69 5.08 -1.75
C ASP A 273 -22.80 6.19 -1.21
N THR A 274 -22.31 6.06 0.04
CA THR A 274 -21.39 7.04 0.65
C THR A 274 -20.06 7.12 -0.12
N ALA A 275 -19.57 5.99 -0.61
CA ALA A 275 -18.33 5.92 -1.40
C ALA A 275 -18.51 6.41 -2.85
N GLY A 276 -19.74 6.52 -3.34
CA GLY A 276 -20.06 6.85 -4.73
C GLY A 276 -19.68 5.75 -5.72
N ILE A 277 -19.70 4.49 -5.27
CA ILE A 277 -19.29 3.32 -6.05
C ILE A 277 -20.49 2.43 -6.35
N VAL A 278 -20.52 1.86 -7.56
CA VAL A 278 -21.51 0.87 -7.95
C VAL A 278 -21.00 -0.54 -7.65
N PRO A 279 -21.80 -1.40 -6.98
CA PRO A 279 -21.38 -2.76 -6.68
C PRO A 279 -21.18 -3.60 -7.94
N ARG A 280 -20.12 -4.45 -7.91
CA ARG A 280 -19.89 -5.44 -8.95
C ARG A 280 -20.99 -6.51 -8.92
N LYS A 281 -21.57 -6.79 -10.05
CA LYS A 281 -22.53 -7.91 -10.19
C LYS A 281 -21.78 -9.23 -10.15
N PRO A 282 -22.32 -10.27 -9.47
CA PRO A 282 -21.76 -11.62 -9.55
C PRO A 282 -21.73 -12.11 -11.00
N GLU A 283 -20.65 -12.77 -11.38
CA GLU A 283 -20.60 -13.46 -12.68
C GLU A 283 -21.60 -14.63 -12.65
N LYS A 284 -22.43 -14.71 -13.67
CA LYS A 284 -23.27 -15.89 -13.86
C LYS A 284 -22.33 -17.05 -14.20
N LEU A 285 -22.16 -18.00 -13.29
CA LEU A 285 -21.51 -19.26 -13.62
C LEU A 285 -22.42 -19.96 -14.64
N GLU A 286 -22.01 -19.98 -15.90
CA GLU A 286 -22.61 -20.89 -16.88
C GLU A 286 -22.37 -22.32 -16.38
N LYS A 287 -23.47 -23.04 -16.16
CA LYS A 287 -23.45 -24.43 -15.73
C LYS A 287 -23.13 -25.35 -16.89
#